data_cde4dabc7a07ec9f9e9c7303fd5a9e7b
#
_entry.id   cde4dabc7a07ec9f9e9c7303fd5a9e7b
#
_cell.length_a   1.000
_cell.length_b   1.000
_cell.length_c   1.000
_cell.angle_alpha   90.00
_cell.angle_beta   90.00
_cell.angle_gamma   90.00
#
_symmetry.space_group_name_H-M   'P 1'
#
loop_
_entity.id
_entity.type
_entity.pdbx_description
1 polymer ?
#
loop_
_entity_poly.entity_id
_entity_poly.type
_entity_poly.pdbx_seq_one_letter_code
_entity_poly.pdbx_strand_id
1 'polypeptide(L)'
;MDRLAAMDAFIRVVDAGSFSGAASQLRMGQSAVSKAIAQLEERIRVRLLLRSTHGLTPTEAGRIFYERAKRSVEEAEEAEFGARGAVTTLSGRLRIHATVAFGRLCVLPRLPGFLAQHPALDVDLVIDDRNIDLVETGIDIGLRAGQLSNSTLTARKIAQCQRRVIGTPSYFNTAGVPQSPADLMAHQVIIYEQPLRGPTWSFRQGAAEVSVHLGGRVRLNSAVGVRACVLADLGLAVASEWMFAPELEAKTVKPVLTDWLLPPVEAWAIFPAGRQASAKARAFASFIETQMSIGGNMPSVRE
;
A
#
# COMPACT_ATOMS: atom_id res chain seq x y z
N MET A 1 -30.81 19.46 13.65
CA MET A 1 -30.19 18.76 12.50
C MET A 1 -29.59 17.46 13.03
N ASP A 2 -29.74 16.39 12.28
CA ASP A 2 -29.09 15.11 12.57
C ASP A 2 -27.56 15.24 12.66
N ARG A 3 -26.93 14.39 13.46
CA ARG A 3 -25.49 14.47 13.75
C ARG A 3 -24.64 14.28 12.50
N LEU A 4 -24.99 13.32 11.65
CA LEU A 4 -24.27 13.05 10.41
C LEU A 4 -24.46 14.19 9.41
N ALA A 5 -25.69 14.73 9.29
CA ALA A 5 -25.93 15.89 8.45
C ALA A 5 -25.17 17.15 8.90
N ALA A 6 -24.95 17.33 10.22
CA ALA A 6 -24.13 18.42 10.73
C ALA A 6 -22.63 18.20 10.43
N MET A 7 -22.16 16.95 10.46
CA MET A 7 -20.80 16.58 10.06
C MET A 7 -20.56 16.80 8.57
N ASP A 8 -21.51 16.36 7.72
CA ASP A 8 -21.43 16.59 6.27
C ASP A 8 -21.42 18.10 5.94
N ALA A 9 -22.30 18.88 6.58
CA ALA A 9 -22.27 20.33 6.43
C ALA A 9 -20.93 20.96 6.79
N PHE A 10 -20.29 20.50 7.87
CA PHE A 10 -18.97 20.95 8.26
C PHE A 10 -17.89 20.59 7.22
N ILE A 11 -17.89 19.36 6.72
CA ILE A 11 -16.97 18.90 5.68
C ILE A 11 -17.10 19.80 4.44
N ARG A 12 -18.34 20.03 3.95
CA ARG A 12 -18.57 20.87 2.77
C ARG A 12 -18.12 22.33 2.98
N VAL A 13 -18.28 22.86 4.20
CA VAL A 13 -17.83 24.21 4.52
C VAL A 13 -16.30 24.31 4.49
N VAL A 14 -15.59 23.32 4.99
CA VAL A 14 -14.12 23.26 4.92
C VAL A 14 -13.64 23.11 3.47
N ASP A 15 -14.24 22.19 2.71
CA ASP A 15 -13.87 21.92 1.32
C ASP A 15 -14.11 23.12 0.40
N ALA A 16 -15.25 23.81 0.59
CA ALA A 16 -15.61 25.00 -0.20
C ALA A 16 -14.92 26.28 0.26
N GLY A 17 -14.28 26.28 1.44
CA GLY A 17 -13.69 27.49 2.06
C GLY A 17 -14.70 28.59 2.39
N SER A 18 -16.01 28.34 2.24
CA SER A 18 -17.07 29.31 2.44
C SER A 18 -18.42 28.67 2.77
N PHE A 19 -19.23 29.37 3.56
CA PHE A 19 -20.61 28.95 3.86
C PHE A 19 -21.53 28.99 2.62
N SER A 20 -21.32 29.94 1.72
CA SER A 20 -22.11 30.05 0.48
C SER A 20 -21.81 28.92 -0.50
N GLY A 21 -20.55 28.54 -0.66
CA GLY A 21 -20.14 27.40 -1.48
C GLY A 21 -20.71 26.09 -0.97
N ALA A 22 -20.62 25.85 0.34
CA ALA A 22 -21.20 24.68 0.98
C ALA A 22 -22.73 24.65 0.85
N ALA A 23 -23.40 25.80 1.03
CA ALA A 23 -24.85 25.92 0.89
C ALA A 23 -25.34 25.53 -0.52
N SER A 24 -24.60 25.97 -1.54
CA SER A 24 -24.87 25.58 -2.94
C SER A 24 -24.74 24.07 -3.15
N GLN A 25 -23.68 23.46 -2.65
CA GLN A 25 -23.44 22.01 -2.76
C GLN A 25 -24.52 21.19 -2.03
N LEU A 26 -24.94 21.63 -0.86
CA LEU A 26 -25.95 20.96 -0.03
C LEU A 26 -27.40 21.28 -0.45
N ARG A 27 -27.61 22.19 -1.41
CA ARG A 27 -28.93 22.73 -1.80
C ARG A 27 -29.70 23.27 -0.59
N MET A 28 -29.01 23.97 0.31
CA MET A 28 -29.54 24.55 1.54
C MET A 28 -29.32 26.06 1.56
N GLY A 29 -30.08 26.78 2.39
CA GLY A 29 -29.80 28.18 2.64
C GLY A 29 -28.51 28.38 3.47
N GLN A 30 -27.72 29.41 3.15
CA GLN A 30 -26.48 29.72 3.86
C GLN A 30 -26.67 29.90 5.39
N SER A 31 -27.81 30.50 5.80
CA SER A 31 -28.17 30.60 7.21
C SER A 31 -28.39 29.28 7.91
N ALA A 32 -28.97 28.30 7.19
CA ALA A 32 -29.16 26.95 7.71
C ALA A 32 -27.84 26.22 7.92
N VAL A 33 -26.90 26.32 6.96
CA VAL A 33 -25.55 25.76 7.08
C VAL A 33 -24.81 26.43 8.25
N SER A 34 -24.84 27.76 8.35
CA SER A 34 -24.20 28.49 9.46
C SER A 34 -24.76 28.09 10.82
N LYS A 35 -26.08 27.91 10.93
CA LYS A 35 -26.75 27.45 12.16
C LYS A 35 -26.34 26.02 12.51
N ALA A 36 -26.23 25.13 11.52
CA ALA A 36 -25.78 23.75 11.72
C ALA A 36 -24.37 23.68 12.31
N ILE A 37 -23.46 24.48 11.77
CA ILE A 37 -22.08 24.53 12.28
C ILE A 37 -22.05 25.11 13.70
N ALA A 38 -22.78 26.20 13.98
CA ALA A 38 -22.86 26.77 15.31
C ALA A 38 -23.40 25.75 16.34
N GLN A 39 -24.44 25.00 16.01
CA GLN A 39 -24.98 23.94 16.87
C GLN A 39 -24.00 22.77 17.06
N LEU A 40 -23.22 22.44 16.02
CA LEU A 40 -22.17 21.43 16.10
C LEU A 40 -21.06 21.88 17.08
N GLU A 41 -20.55 23.10 16.94
CA GLU A 41 -19.52 23.67 17.81
C GLU A 41 -20.01 23.80 19.28
N GLU A 42 -21.24 24.25 19.47
CA GLU A 42 -21.90 24.33 20.78
C GLU A 42 -21.97 22.97 21.46
N ARG A 43 -22.41 21.95 20.72
CA ARG A 43 -22.56 20.57 21.24
C ARG A 43 -21.23 20.00 21.68
N ILE A 44 -20.16 20.19 20.89
CA ILE A 44 -18.83 19.65 21.23
C ILE A 44 -18.02 20.61 22.11
N ARG A 45 -18.54 21.82 22.36
CA ARG A 45 -17.91 22.90 23.16
C ARG A 45 -16.52 23.30 22.65
N VAL A 46 -16.30 23.21 21.35
CA VAL A 46 -15.03 23.55 20.70
C VAL A 46 -15.32 24.31 19.41
N ARG A 47 -14.57 25.39 19.15
CA ARG A 47 -14.59 26.06 17.88
C ARG A 47 -13.82 25.27 16.82
N LEU A 48 -14.49 24.97 15.72
CA LEU A 48 -13.91 24.22 14.61
C LEU A 48 -13.46 25.14 13.47
N LEU A 49 -14.06 26.33 13.35
CA LEU A 49 -13.81 27.28 12.27
C LEU A 49 -13.41 28.65 12.81
N LEU A 50 -12.41 29.24 12.14
CA LEU A 50 -12.02 30.64 12.30
C LEU A 50 -12.50 31.43 11.10
N ARG A 51 -13.14 32.59 11.38
CA ARG A 51 -13.50 33.59 10.35
C ARG A 51 -12.41 34.66 10.34
N SER A 52 -11.78 34.88 9.20
CA SER A 52 -10.82 35.94 8.99
C SER A 52 -11.23 36.81 7.79
N THR A 53 -10.59 37.94 7.63
CA THR A 53 -10.75 38.79 6.43
C THR A 53 -10.30 38.08 5.14
N HIS A 54 -9.53 37.01 5.25
CA HIS A 54 -9.02 36.21 4.14
C HIS A 54 -9.85 34.94 3.87
N GLY A 55 -10.96 34.74 4.58
CA GLY A 55 -11.86 33.61 4.39
C GLY A 55 -12.09 32.77 5.64
N LEU A 56 -12.54 31.54 5.43
CA LEU A 56 -12.87 30.58 6.45
C LEU A 56 -11.79 29.52 6.53
N THR A 57 -11.20 29.33 7.71
CA THR A 57 -10.15 28.32 7.93
C THR A 57 -10.49 27.43 9.13
N PRO A 58 -10.25 26.12 9.07
CA PRO A 58 -10.43 25.25 10.23
C PRO A 58 -9.37 25.55 11.31
N THR A 59 -9.78 25.48 12.59
CA THR A 59 -8.87 25.44 13.73
C THR A 59 -8.08 24.12 13.71
N GLU A 60 -7.11 23.96 14.62
CA GLU A 60 -6.44 22.68 14.79
C GLU A 60 -7.43 21.57 15.20
N ALA A 61 -8.32 21.85 16.15
CA ALA A 61 -9.43 20.98 16.51
C ALA A 61 -10.35 20.72 15.31
N GLY A 62 -10.61 21.74 14.48
CA GLY A 62 -11.38 21.62 13.25
C GLY A 62 -10.74 20.68 12.22
N ARG A 63 -9.41 20.72 12.06
CA ARG A 63 -8.69 19.79 11.17
C ARG A 63 -8.81 18.34 11.64
N ILE A 64 -8.58 18.11 12.94
CA ILE A 64 -8.73 16.78 13.54
C ILE A 64 -10.18 16.28 13.41
N PHE A 65 -11.15 17.16 13.67
CA PHE A 65 -12.57 16.84 13.55
C PHE A 65 -12.97 16.57 12.10
N TYR A 66 -12.45 17.33 11.12
CA TYR A 66 -12.71 17.13 9.69
C TYR A 66 -12.38 15.72 9.24
N GLU A 67 -11.16 15.25 9.54
CA GLU A 67 -10.73 13.90 9.16
C GLU A 67 -11.60 12.81 9.79
N ARG A 68 -12.04 13.00 11.04
CA ARG A 68 -12.90 12.05 11.75
C ARG A 68 -14.35 12.10 11.26
N ALA A 69 -14.89 13.29 11.04
CA ALA A 69 -16.26 13.49 10.54
C ALA A 69 -16.42 12.90 9.14
N LYS A 70 -15.45 13.13 8.26
CA LYS A 70 -15.45 12.59 6.89
C LYS A 70 -15.59 11.08 6.89
N ARG A 71 -14.78 10.39 7.69
CA ARG A 71 -14.87 8.92 7.84
C ARG A 71 -16.23 8.48 8.39
N SER A 72 -16.79 9.21 9.37
CA SER A 72 -18.08 8.84 9.96
C SER A 72 -19.23 8.96 8.98
N VAL A 73 -19.22 9.98 8.11
CA VAL A 73 -20.22 10.16 7.05
C VAL A 73 -20.06 9.08 5.99
N GLU A 74 -18.84 8.82 5.52
CA GLU A 74 -18.54 7.76 4.54
C GLU A 74 -18.98 6.37 5.04
N GLU A 75 -18.76 6.04 6.33
CA GLU A 75 -19.21 4.77 6.91
C GLU A 75 -20.73 4.65 7.02
N ALA A 76 -21.42 5.75 7.33
CA ALA A 76 -22.88 5.75 7.36
C ALA A 76 -23.45 5.53 5.96
N GLU A 77 -22.88 6.17 4.94
CA GLU A 77 -23.25 5.95 3.54
C GLU A 77 -22.99 4.49 3.12
N GLU A 78 -21.82 3.91 3.47
CA GLU A 78 -21.52 2.49 3.19
C GLU A 78 -22.53 1.54 3.87
N ALA A 79 -22.93 1.84 5.11
CA ALA A 79 -23.94 1.03 5.81
C ALA A 79 -25.31 1.08 5.12
N GLU A 80 -25.75 2.26 4.68
CA GLU A 80 -26.98 2.41 3.93
C GLU A 80 -26.93 1.69 2.58
N PHE A 81 -25.83 1.80 1.85
CA PHE A 81 -25.62 1.10 0.59
C PHE A 81 -25.63 -0.42 0.80
N GLY A 82 -24.92 -0.92 1.82
CA GLY A 82 -24.88 -2.35 2.13
C GLY A 82 -26.28 -2.92 2.43
N ALA A 83 -27.13 -2.16 3.12
CA ALA A 83 -28.49 -2.56 3.46
C ALA A 83 -29.43 -2.62 2.23
N ARG A 84 -29.18 -1.81 1.21
CA ARG A 84 -30.01 -1.77 0.00
C ARG A 84 -29.79 -2.94 -0.98
N GLY A 85 -28.79 -3.83 -0.72
CA GLY A 85 -28.55 -5.03 -1.53
C GLY A 85 -28.18 -4.77 -3.01
N ALA A 86 -27.95 -3.52 -3.37
CA ALA A 86 -27.61 -3.14 -4.73
C ALA A 86 -26.18 -3.58 -5.07
N VAL A 87 -25.94 -3.92 -6.33
CA VAL A 87 -24.60 -3.99 -6.93
C VAL A 87 -24.01 -2.57 -6.83
N THR A 88 -23.26 -2.33 -5.76
CA THR A 88 -22.92 -0.98 -5.35
C THR A 88 -21.78 -0.47 -6.20
N THR A 89 -22.02 0.60 -6.91
CA THR A 89 -20.95 1.44 -7.43
C THR A 89 -20.19 1.98 -6.22
N LEU A 90 -18.96 1.51 -6.03
CA LEU A 90 -18.10 2.03 -4.96
C LEU A 90 -17.84 3.52 -5.21
N SER A 91 -17.99 4.32 -4.16
CA SER A 91 -17.83 5.78 -4.23
C SER A 91 -17.07 6.32 -3.02
N GLY A 92 -16.75 7.61 -3.04
CA GLY A 92 -16.02 8.29 -2.00
C GLY A 92 -14.51 8.07 -2.13
N ARG A 93 -13.77 8.08 -1.01
CA ARG A 93 -12.31 8.03 -1.01
C ARG A 93 -11.79 6.74 -0.38
N LEU A 94 -10.90 6.05 -1.08
CA LEU A 94 -10.15 4.90 -0.58
C LEU A 94 -8.72 5.31 -0.26
N ARG A 95 -8.33 5.21 1.01
CA ARG A 95 -6.96 5.51 1.46
C ARG A 95 -6.15 4.22 1.58
N ILE A 96 -5.12 4.11 0.76
CA ILE A 96 -4.26 2.93 0.65
C ILE A 96 -2.87 3.30 1.16
N HIS A 97 -2.28 2.44 1.97
CA HIS A 97 -0.85 2.47 2.25
C HIS A 97 -0.15 1.30 1.56
N ALA A 98 1.00 1.55 0.95
CA ALA A 98 1.83 0.49 0.37
C ALA A 98 3.32 0.75 0.64
N THR A 99 4.10 -0.33 0.85
CA THR A 99 5.57 -0.20 0.87
C THR A 99 6.09 0.27 -0.49
N VAL A 100 7.21 1.01 -0.50
CA VAL A 100 7.67 1.74 -1.69
C VAL A 100 7.84 0.84 -2.91
N ALA A 101 8.55 -0.27 -2.77
CA ALA A 101 8.77 -1.19 -3.90
C ALA A 101 7.47 -1.84 -4.38
N PHE A 102 6.63 -2.34 -3.45
CA PHE A 102 5.38 -3.00 -3.79
C PHE A 102 4.36 -2.04 -4.37
N GLY A 103 4.25 -0.84 -3.80
CA GLY A 103 3.38 0.23 -4.31
C GLY A 103 3.72 0.61 -5.76
N ARG A 104 5.01 0.87 -6.03
CA ARG A 104 5.47 1.28 -7.37
C ARG A 104 5.37 0.19 -8.43
N LEU A 105 5.73 -1.05 -8.09
CA LEU A 105 5.89 -2.13 -9.08
C LEU A 105 4.64 -3.01 -9.20
N CYS A 106 3.83 -3.11 -8.14
CA CYS A 106 2.68 -3.99 -8.14
C CYS A 106 1.33 -3.25 -8.08
N VAL A 107 1.23 -2.15 -7.31
CA VAL A 107 -0.05 -1.45 -7.10
C VAL A 107 -0.30 -0.41 -8.19
N LEU A 108 0.61 0.56 -8.36
CA LEU A 108 0.43 1.66 -9.31
C LEU A 108 0.13 1.22 -10.75
N PRO A 109 0.80 0.20 -11.33
CA PRO A 109 0.51 -0.23 -12.70
C PRO A 109 -0.90 -0.82 -12.87
N ARG A 110 -1.53 -1.30 -11.78
CA ARG A 110 -2.85 -1.91 -11.76
C ARG A 110 -3.97 -0.94 -11.39
N LEU A 111 -3.62 0.17 -10.78
CA LEU A 111 -4.56 1.18 -10.27
C LEU A 111 -5.50 1.73 -11.37
N PRO A 112 -5.05 2.03 -12.61
CA PRO A 112 -5.93 2.49 -13.66
C PRO A 112 -7.08 1.52 -13.95
N GLY A 113 -6.82 0.20 -13.94
CA GLY A 113 -7.85 -0.83 -14.14
C GLY A 113 -8.89 -0.86 -13.02
N PHE A 114 -8.50 -0.60 -11.79
CA PHE A 114 -9.43 -0.49 -10.67
C PHE A 114 -10.30 0.76 -10.76
N LEU A 115 -9.70 1.91 -11.03
CA LEU A 115 -10.42 3.18 -11.17
C LEU A 115 -11.40 3.18 -12.35
N ALA A 116 -11.05 2.51 -13.45
CA ALA A 116 -11.97 2.35 -14.59
C ALA A 116 -13.23 1.53 -14.23
N GLN A 117 -13.11 0.57 -13.30
CA GLN A 117 -14.25 -0.21 -12.80
C GLN A 117 -15.08 0.58 -11.76
N HIS A 118 -14.52 1.60 -11.14
CA HIS A 118 -15.12 2.36 -10.05
C HIS A 118 -14.96 3.88 -10.27
N PRO A 119 -15.63 4.47 -11.27
CA PRO A 119 -15.42 5.86 -11.69
C PRO A 119 -15.84 6.92 -10.64
N ALA A 120 -16.63 6.53 -9.63
CA ALA A 120 -17.05 7.40 -8.53
C ALA A 120 -16.13 7.30 -7.30
N LEU A 121 -14.99 6.59 -7.41
CA LEU A 121 -14.06 6.36 -6.31
C LEU A 121 -12.79 7.21 -6.50
N ASP A 122 -12.45 7.98 -5.48
CA ASP A 122 -11.15 8.63 -5.36
C ASP A 122 -10.16 7.72 -4.62
N VAL A 123 -8.87 7.80 -4.95
CA VAL A 123 -7.82 7.05 -4.27
C VAL A 123 -6.73 7.96 -3.74
N ASP A 124 -6.46 7.88 -2.44
CA ASP A 124 -5.28 8.44 -1.80
C ASP A 124 -4.27 7.30 -1.56
N LEU A 125 -3.16 7.30 -2.28
CA LEU A 125 -2.13 6.28 -2.14
C LEU A 125 -0.89 6.85 -1.42
N VAL A 126 -0.66 6.38 -0.20
CA VAL A 126 0.52 6.69 0.62
C VAL A 126 1.57 5.59 0.39
N ILE A 127 2.70 5.96 -0.17
CA ILE A 127 3.81 5.03 -0.47
C ILE A 127 4.97 5.33 0.48
N ASP A 128 5.18 4.46 1.46
CA ASP A 128 6.19 4.64 2.51
C ASP A 128 6.62 3.27 3.08
N ASP A 129 7.92 3.10 3.39
CA ASP A 129 8.44 1.87 3.99
C ASP A 129 8.35 1.87 5.53
N ARG A 130 7.97 2.99 6.14
CA ARG A 130 7.77 3.09 7.59
C ARG A 130 6.58 2.27 8.04
N ASN A 131 6.68 1.75 9.27
CA ASN A 131 5.53 1.11 9.92
C ASN A 131 4.63 2.20 10.49
N ILE A 132 3.49 2.46 9.85
CA ILE A 132 2.50 3.45 10.27
C ILE A 132 1.32 2.79 10.97
N ASP A 133 0.71 3.49 11.92
CA ASP A 133 -0.58 3.08 12.50
C ASP A 133 -1.69 3.39 11.49
N LEU A 134 -2.32 2.33 10.96
CA LEU A 134 -3.38 2.46 9.96
C LEU A 134 -4.64 3.13 10.51
N VAL A 135 -4.92 2.94 11.83
CA VAL A 135 -6.08 3.54 12.50
C VAL A 135 -5.86 5.04 12.69
N GLU A 136 -4.71 5.42 13.24
CA GLU A 136 -4.37 6.81 13.54
C GLU A 136 -4.28 7.63 12.25
N THR A 137 -3.63 7.08 11.22
CA THR A 137 -3.45 7.75 9.91
C THR A 137 -4.68 7.66 9.00
N GLY A 138 -5.72 6.91 9.40
CA GLY A 138 -6.96 6.77 8.64
C GLY A 138 -6.82 6.01 7.33
N ILE A 139 -5.91 5.07 7.28
CA ILE A 139 -5.73 4.18 6.14
C ILE A 139 -6.83 3.10 6.17
N ASP A 140 -7.48 2.85 5.04
CA ASP A 140 -8.50 1.81 4.89
C ASP A 140 -7.89 0.43 4.65
N ILE A 141 -6.75 0.39 3.95
CA ILE A 141 -6.02 -0.83 3.62
C ILE A 141 -4.52 -0.58 3.50
N GLY A 142 -3.71 -1.42 4.15
CA GLY A 142 -2.27 -1.48 3.96
C GLY A 142 -1.87 -2.65 3.06
N LEU A 143 -0.96 -2.44 2.12
CA LEU A 143 -0.41 -3.49 1.26
C LEU A 143 1.09 -3.66 1.51
N ARG A 144 1.50 -4.86 1.88
CA ARG A 144 2.90 -5.15 2.23
C ARG A 144 3.37 -6.46 1.62
N ALA A 145 4.62 -6.48 1.15
CA ALA A 145 5.31 -7.70 0.74
C ALA A 145 6.37 -8.09 1.79
N GLY A 146 6.41 -9.35 2.17
CA GLY A 146 7.35 -9.91 3.15
C GLY A 146 6.67 -10.43 4.41
N GLN A 147 7.45 -10.62 5.46
CA GLN A 147 6.94 -11.10 6.75
C GLN A 147 6.16 -10.00 7.47
N LEU A 148 5.04 -10.39 8.06
CA LEU A 148 4.32 -9.53 8.99
C LEU A 148 4.96 -9.67 10.39
N SER A 149 5.21 -8.54 11.05
CA SER A 149 5.43 -8.56 12.49
C SER A 149 4.14 -8.99 13.20
N ASN A 150 4.25 -9.72 14.30
CA ASN A 150 3.10 -10.07 15.13
C ASN A 150 2.33 -8.79 15.48
N SER A 151 1.15 -8.63 14.91
CA SER A 151 0.27 -7.48 15.14
C SER A 151 -1.16 -7.96 15.38
N THR A 152 -1.94 -7.17 16.09
CA THR A 152 -3.38 -7.36 16.29
C THR A 152 -4.21 -7.05 15.05
N LEU A 153 -3.56 -6.72 13.93
CA LEU A 153 -4.19 -6.33 12.67
C LEU A 153 -4.77 -7.56 11.96
N THR A 154 -5.91 -7.37 11.32
CA THR A 154 -6.48 -8.39 10.44
C THR A 154 -5.71 -8.38 9.12
N ALA A 155 -5.03 -9.47 8.79
CA ALA A 155 -4.26 -9.59 7.57
C ALA A 155 -4.82 -10.72 6.69
N ARG A 156 -4.89 -10.47 5.38
CA ARG A 156 -5.23 -11.45 4.35
C ARG A 156 -4.09 -11.58 3.37
N LYS A 157 -3.60 -12.80 3.16
CA LYS A 157 -2.64 -13.09 2.09
C LYS A 157 -3.33 -12.90 0.74
N ILE A 158 -2.75 -12.08 -0.12
CA ILE A 158 -3.30 -11.72 -1.44
C ILE A 158 -2.45 -12.24 -2.59
N ALA A 159 -1.18 -12.52 -2.36
CA ALA A 159 -0.31 -13.10 -3.38
C ALA A 159 0.95 -13.72 -2.76
N GLN A 160 1.68 -14.45 -3.59
CA GLN A 160 2.97 -15.02 -3.27
C GLN A 160 3.83 -15.07 -4.53
N CYS A 161 5.13 -14.78 -4.42
CA CYS A 161 6.07 -15.01 -5.51
C CYS A 161 7.36 -15.67 -5.04
N GLN A 162 8.10 -16.20 -5.99
CA GLN A 162 9.40 -16.79 -5.72
C GLN A 162 10.44 -15.71 -5.42
N ARG A 163 11.41 -16.11 -4.63
CA ARG A 163 12.63 -15.36 -4.41
C ARG A 163 13.74 -15.96 -5.23
N ARG A 164 14.57 -15.14 -5.85
CA ARG A 164 15.67 -15.55 -6.71
C ARG A 164 16.96 -14.83 -6.34
N VAL A 165 18.07 -15.43 -6.71
CA VAL A 165 19.35 -14.74 -6.80
C VAL A 165 19.42 -14.07 -8.15
N ILE A 166 19.51 -12.73 -8.18
CA ILE A 166 19.38 -11.92 -9.39
C ILE A 166 20.59 -11.00 -9.54
N GLY A 167 21.15 -10.94 -10.73
CA GLY A 167 22.19 -10.01 -11.14
C GLY A 167 22.04 -9.65 -12.62
N THR A 168 22.82 -8.70 -13.10
CA THR A 168 22.85 -8.37 -14.51
C THR A 168 23.76 -9.31 -15.30
N PRO A 169 23.52 -9.51 -16.61
CA PRO A 169 24.44 -10.24 -17.47
C PRO A 169 25.86 -9.62 -17.47
N SER A 170 25.96 -8.29 -17.42
CA SER A 170 27.23 -7.56 -17.33
C SER A 170 28.04 -7.95 -16.10
N TYR A 171 27.40 -7.96 -14.92
CA TYR A 171 28.03 -8.40 -13.69
C TYR A 171 28.54 -9.86 -13.79
N PHE A 172 27.69 -10.78 -14.30
CA PHE A 172 28.08 -12.20 -14.41
C PHE A 172 29.17 -12.44 -15.45
N ASN A 173 29.27 -11.64 -16.49
CA ASN A 173 30.37 -11.72 -17.46
C ASN A 173 31.74 -11.44 -16.82
N THR A 174 31.76 -10.58 -15.80
CA THR A 174 33.00 -10.22 -15.08
C THR A 174 33.26 -11.11 -13.88
N ALA A 175 32.23 -11.39 -13.08
CA ALA A 175 32.36 -12.11 -11.80
C ALA A 175 32.15 -13.62 -11.91
N GLY A 176 31.72 -14.12 -13.07
CA GLY A 176 31.27 -15.51 -13.26
C GLY A 176 29.83 -15.71 -12.79
N VAL A 177 29.27 -16.88 -13.13
CA VAL A 177 27.91 -17.30 -12.73
C VAL A 177 28.03 -18.31 -11.61
N PRO A 178 27.46 -18.09 -10.39
CA PRO A 178 27.48 -19.06 -9.32
C PRO A 178 26.74 -20.35 -9.73
N GLN A 179 27.35 -21.50 -9.46
CA GLN A 179 26.79 -22.82 -9.78
C GLN A 179 26.17 -23.49 -8.53
N SER A 180 26.56 -23.04 -7.33
CA SER A 180 26.02 -23.51 -6.06
C SER A 180 25.77 -22.33 -5.11
N PRO A 181 24.92 -22.51 -4.07
CA PRO A 181 24.74 -21.49 -3.05
C PRO A 181 26.04 -21.08 -2.34
N ALA A 182 27.00 -21.99 -2.20
CA ALA A 182 28.30 -21.70 -1.58
C ALA A 182 29.12 -20.69 -2.39
N ASP A 183 28.99 -20.67 -3.71
CA ASP A 183 29.74 -19.76 -4.59
C ASP A 183 29.35 -18.30 -4.35
N LEU A 184 28.17 -18.03 -3.77
CA LEU A 184 27.73 -16.69 -3.42
C LEU A 184 28.66 -15.98 -2.45
N MET A 185 29.47 -16.73 -1.68
CA MET A 185 30.47 -16.17 -0.78
C MET A 185 31.62 -15.47 -1.54
N ALA A 186 31.86 -15.84 -2.79
CA ALA A 186 32.87 -15.21 -3.65
C ALA A 186 32.31 -14.03 -4.47
N HIS A 187 31.01 -13.81 -4.44
CA HIS A 187 30.35 -12.72 -5.16
C HIS A 187 30.14 -11.47 -4.31
N GLN A 188 30.01 -10.32 -4.97
CA GLN A 188 29.52 -9.10 -4.35
C GLN A 188 28.00 -9.21 -4.18
N VAL A 189 27.56 -9.38 -2.93
CA VAL A 189 26.12 -9.48 -2.60
C VAL A 189 25.64 -8.15 -2.04
N ILE A 190 24.54 -7.64 -2.58
CA ILE A 190 23.87 -6.45 -2.06
C ILE A 190 22.88 -6.92 -0.99
N ILE A 191 23.11 -6.51 0.24
CA ILE A 191 22.34 -6.97 1.40
C ILE A 191 21.15 -6.05 1.62
N TYR A 192 19.96 -6.65 1.55
CA TYR A 192 18.72 -5.99 1.96
C TYR A 192 18.50 -6.23 3.46
N GLU A 193 18.74 -5.19 4.27
CA GLU A 193 18.52 -5.26 5.71
C GLU A 193 17.03 -5.15 6.03
N GLN A 194 16.46 -6.20 6.56
CA GLN A 194 15.09 -6.24 7.07
C GLN A 194 15.10 -6.53 8.57
N PRO A 195 14.23 -5.87 9.37
CA PRO A 195 14.24 -6.01 10.84
C PRO A 195 14.09 -7.45 11.35
N LEU A 196 13.45 -8.32 10.56
CA LEU A 196 13.11 -9.69 10.96
C LEU A 196 13.95 -10.76 10.22
N ARG A 197 14.92 -10.35 9.40
CA ARG A 197 15.69 -11.28 8.59
C ARG A 197 17.18 -10.95 8.64
N GLY A 198 17.96 -11.90 9.12
CA GLY A 198 19.41 -11.82 9.07
C GLY A 198 19.97 -12.07 7.65
N PRO A 199 21.29 -11.95 7.47
CA PRO A 199 21.97 -12.17 6.20
C PRO A 199 22.11 -13.66 5.81
N THR A 200 21.57 -14.57 6.60
CA THR A 200 21.62 -16.01 6.32
C THR A 200 20.42 -16.45 5.47
N TRP A 201 20.71 -17.15 4.38
CA TRP A 201 19.72 -17.66 3.45
C TRP A 201 19.82 -19.17 3.35
N SER A 202 18.66 -19.85 3.50
CA SER A 202 18.53 -21.30 3.29
C SER A 202 18.04 -21.55 1.88
N PHE A 203 18.82 -22.32 1.14
CA PHE A 203 18.54 -22.79 -0.21
C PHE A 203 18.18 -24.27 -0.13
N ARG A 204 17.13 -24.71 -0.82
CA ARG A 204 16.66 -26.08 -0.85
C ARG A 204 16.60 -26.63 -2.28
N GLN A 205 17.15 -27.82 -2.48
CA GLN A 205 17.05 -28.56 -3.74
C GLN A 205 16.69 -30.02 -3.40
N GLY A 206 15.47 -30.44 -3.67
CA GLY A 206 14.96 -31.76 -3.26
C GLY A 206 15.02 -31.93 -1.73
N ALA A 207 15.77 -32.92 -1.27
CA ALA A 207 16.02 -33.17 0.16
C ALA A 207 17.25 -32.40 0.71
N ALA A 208 18.06 -31.82 -0.15
CA ALA A 208 19.24 -31.06 0.28
C ALA A 208 18.85 -29.64 0.73
N GLU A 209 19.39 -29.21 1.87
CA GLU A 209 19.26 -27.85 2.36
C GLU A 209 20.66 -27.28 2.69
N VAL A 210 20.94 -26.08 2.17
CA VAL A 210 22.22 -25.40 2.35
C VAL A 210 21.92 -23.99 2.86
N SER A 211 22.50 -23.64 4.01
CA SER A 211 22.42 -22.28 4.55
C SER A 211 23.73 -21.54 4.30
N VAL A 212 23.62 -20.36 3.70
CA VAL A 212 24.76 -19.51 3.38
C VAL A 212 24.61 -18.17 4.08
N HIS A 213 25.66 -17.77 4.78
CA HIS A 213 25.73 -16.43 5.36
C HIS A 213 26.28 -15.46 4.31
N LEU A 214 25.45 -14.58 3.79
CA LEU A 214 25.82 -13.66 2.74
C LEU A 214 26.47 -12.42 3.33
N GLY A 215 27.69 -12.14 2.88
CA GLY A 215 28.40 -10.91 3.14
C GLY A 215 28.34 -9.95 1.96
N GLY A 216 28.42 -8.67 2.22
CA GLY A 216 28.40 -7.67 1.15
C GLY A 216 28.93 -6.32 1.59
N ARG A 217 29.56 -5.60 0.65
CA ARG A 217 30.07 -4.24 0.89
C ARG A 217 28.95 -3.19 0.90
N VAL A 218 27.80 -3.51 0.30
CA VAL A 218 26.64 -2.61 0.21
C VAL A 218 25.51 -3.23 1.02
N ARG A 219 25.01 -2.47 1.98
CA ARG A 219 23.86 -2.82 2.83
C ARG A 219 22.84 -1.71 2.78
N LEU A 220 21.58 -2.05 2.57
CA LEU A 220 20.48 -1.10 2.36
C LEU A 220 19.22 -1.59 3.07
N ASN A 221 18.48 -0.65 3.63
CA ASN A 221 17.14 -0.89 4.21
C ASN A 221 16.00 -0.56 3.21
N SER A 222 16.34 -0.33 1.95
CA SER A 222 15.39 0.03 0.88
C SER A 222 15.44 -0.99 -0.25
N ALA A 223 14.30 -1.63 -0.54
CA ALA A 223 14.18 -2.56 -1.66
C ALA A 223 14.45 -1.89 -3.01
N VAL A 224 14.01 -0.64 -3.17
CA VAL A 224 14.27 0.16 -4.38
C VAL A 224 15.78 0.46 -4.52
N GLY A 225 16.45 0.73 -3.40
CA GLY A 225 17.90 0.92 -3.37
C GLY A 225 18.66 -0.34 -3.77
N VAL A 226 18.27 -1.52 -3.24
CA VAL A 226 18.84 -2.82 -3.64
C VAL A 226 18.69 -3.03 -5.14
N ARG A 227 17.51 -2.79 -5.68
CA ARG A 227 17.26 -2.90 -7.13
C ARG A 227 18.16 -1.97 -7.94
N ALA A 228 18.30 -0.72 -7.54
CA ALA A 228 19.17 0.25 -8.21
C ALA A 228 20.64 -0.20 -8.20
N CYS A 229 21.13 -0.73 -7.08
CA CYS A 229 22.50 -1.25 -6.99
C CYS A 229 22.76 -2.45 -7.90
N VAL A 230 21.80 -3.39 -8.01
CA VAL A 230 21.91 -4.53 -8.94
C VAL A 230 21.98 -4.03 -10.38
N LEU A 231 21.08 -3.11 -10.77
CA LEU A 231 21.04 -2.54 -12.13
C LEU A 231 22.27 -1.69 -12.47
N ALA A 232 22.99 -1.22 -11.46
CA ALA A 232 24.27 -0.52 -11.61
C ALA A 232 25.51 -1.46 -11.60
N ASP A 233 25.30 -2.77 -11.76
CA ASP A 233 26.36 -3.80 -11.77
C ASP A 233 27.21 -3.90 -10.49
N LEU A 234 26.69 -3.37 -9.35
CA LEU A 234 27.42 -3.42 -8.08
C LEU A 234 27.45 -4.81 -7.44
N GLY A 235 26.68 -5.75 -7.95
CA GLY A 235 26.59 -7.11 -7.45
C GLY A 235 25.27 -7.78 -7.75
N LEU A 236 25.06 -8.94 -7.10
CA LEU A 236 23.81 -9.67 -7.14
C LEU A 236 23.03 -9.49 -5.83
N ALA A 237 21.74 -9.82 -5.84
CA ALA A 237 20.88 -9.79 -4.66
C ALA A 237 19.95 -10.99 -4.59
N VAL A 238 19.56 -11.38 -3.37
CA VAL A 238 18.41 -12.27 -3.13
C VAL A 238 17.15 -11.41 -3.04
N ALA A 239 16.30 -11.50 -4.05
CA ALA A 239 15.14 -10.61 -4.21
C ALA A 239 13.90 -11.35 -4.69
N SER A 240 12.73 -10.74 -4.50
CA SER A 240 11.48 -11.24 -5.08
C SER A 240 11.44 -10.99 -6.59
N GLU A 241 10.84 -11.90 -7.34
CA GLU A 241 10.61 -11.70 -8.78
C GLU A 241 9.79 -10.42 -9.05
N TRP A 242 8.87 -10.06 -8.17
CA TRP A 242 8.11 -8.80 -8.31
C TRP A 242 9.00 -7.56 -8.38
N MET A 243 10.12 -7.56 -7.63
CA MET A 243 11.02 -6.41 -7.58
C MET A 243 11.76 -6.17 -8.90
N PHE A 244 11.93 -7.22 -9.69
CA PHE A 244 12.64 -7.19 -10.97
C PHE A 244 11.77 -7.64 -12.16
N ALA A 245 10.44 -7.65 -12.02
CA ALA A 245 9.55 -8.16 -13.05
C ALA A 245 9.79 -7.52 -14.44
N PRO A 246 9.90 -6.18 -14.58
CA PRO A 246 10.18 -5.57 -15.87
C PRO A 246 11.54 -5.99 -16.46
N GLU A 247 12.57 -6.09 -15.62
CA GLU A 247 13.91 -6.44 -16.06
C GLU A 247 14.07 -7.93 -16.38
N LEU A 248 13.34 -8.79 -15.68
CA LEU A 248 13.27 -10.22 -16.01
C LEU A 248 12.59 -10.44 -17.35
N GLU A 249 11.51 -9.73 -17.62
CA GLU A 249 10.83 -9.75 -18.92
C GLU A 249 11.73 -9.21 -20.05
N ALA A 250 12.38 -8.08 -19.82
CA ALA A 250 13.32 -7.46 -20.75
C ALA A 250 14.68 -8.19 -20.83
N LYS A 251 14.91 -9.21 -19.97
CA LYS A 251 16.18 -9.94 -19.87
C LYS A 251 17.40 -9.07 -19.56
N THR A 252 17.20 -7.91 -18.97
CA THR A 252 18.27 -7.01 -18.49
C THR A 252 18.84 -7.43 -17.15
N VAL A 253 18.16 -8.33 -16.43
CA VAL A 253 18.71 -9.09 -15.32
C VAL A 253 18.49 -10.59 -15.58
N LYS A 254 19.31 -11.40 -14.90
CA LYS A 254 19.29 -12.87 -15.02
C LYS A 254 19.13 -13.50 -13.63
N PRO A 255 18.15 -14.40 -13.42
CA PRO A 255 18.10 -15.24 -12.25
C PRO A 255 19.16 -16.34 -12.39
N VAL A 256 19.82 -16.68 -11.28
CA VAL A 256 20.79 -17.78 -11.18
C VAL A 256 20.42 -18.69 -10.03
N LEU A 257 21.02 -19.86 -9.95
CA LEU A 257 20.70 -20.92 -8.98
C LEU A 257 19.20 -21.27 -9.02
N THR A 258 18.63 -21.38 -10.20
CA THR A 258 17.19 -21.56 -10.40
C THR A 258 16.66 -22.91 -9.90
N ASP A 259 17.54 -23.91 -9.77
CA ASP A 259 17.23 -25.23 -9.23
C ASP A 259 17.16 -25.23 -7.69
N TRP A 260 17.59 -24.13 -7.07
CA TRP A 260 17.56 -23.94 -5.64
C TRP A 260 16.38 -23.07 -5.22
N LEU A 261 15.51 -23.61 -4.38
CA LEU A 261 14.35 -22.92 -3.86
C LEU A 261 14.74 -22.07 -2.63
N LEU A 262 14.31 -20.84 -2.64
CA LEU A 262 14.37 -19.91 -1.50
C LEU A 262 12.96 -19.76 -0.89
N PRO A 263 12.84 -19.43 0.40
CA PRO A 263 11.54 -19.13 0.99
C PRO A 263 10.83 -18.00 0.20
N PRO A 264 9.59 -18.20 -0.23
CA PRO A 264 8.86 -17.25 -1.06
C PRO A 264 8.61 -15.92 -0.34
N VAL A 265 8.20 -14.92 -1.10
CA VAL A 265 7.70 -13.64 -0.57
C VAL A 265 6.19 -13.63 -0.68
N GLU A 266 5.53 -13.38 0.42
CA GLU A 266 4.08 -13.23 0.49
C GLU A 266 3.71 -11.76 0.46
N ALA A 267 2.60 -11.43 -0.19
CA ALA A 267 1.97 -10.13 -0.15
C ALA A 267 0.68 -10.19 0.67
N TRP A 268 0.46 -9.17 1.45
CA TRP A 268 -0.60 -9.09 2.43
C TRP A 268 -1.42 -7.82 2.26
N ALA A 269 -2.73 -7.96 2.33
CA ALA A 269 -3.66 -6.88 2.60
C ALA A 269 -3.92 -6.83 4.11
N ILE A 270 -3.67 -5.69 4.72
CA ILE A 270 -3.75 -5.44 6.15
C ILE A 270 -4.85 -4.43 6.38
N PHE A 271 -5.78 -4.76 7.26
CA PHE A 271 -6.91 -3.91 7.61
C PHE A 271 -6.76 -3.37 9.04
N PRO A 272 -7.26 -2.16 9.33
CA PRO A 272 -7.24 -1.59 10.66
C PRO A 272 -7.89 -2.52 11.69
N ALA A 273 -7.29 -2.64 12.89
CA ALA A 273 -7.82 -3.47 13.97
C ALA A 273 -9.15 -2.93 14.51
N GLY A 274 -10.01 -3.86 14.93
CA GLY A 274 -11.27 -3.51 15.61
C GLY A 274 -12.40 -3.01 14.72
N ARG A 275 -12.23 -3.03 13.39
CA ARG A 275 -13.25 -2.61 12.42
C ARG A 275 -13.44 -3.69 11.35
N GLN A 276 -14.67 -3.84 10.86
CA GLN A 276 -14.88 -4.53 9.59
C GLN A 276 -14.24 -3.71 8.47
N ALA A 277 -13.47 -4.38 7.60
CA ALA A 277 -12.92 -3.72 6.43
C ALA A 277 -14.06 -3.13 5.57
N SER A 278 -13.90 -1.90 5.12
CA SER A 278 -14.88 -1.24 4.24
C SER A 278 -15.08 -2.01 2.93
N ALA A 279 -16.23 -1.85 2.28
CA ALA A 279 -16.52 -2.51 1.01
C ALA A 279 -15.48 -2.17 -0.05
N LYS A 280 -15.06 -0.90 -0.13
CA LYS A 280 -14.02 -0.40 -1.05
C LYS A 280 -12.64 -1.02 -0.77
N ALA A 281 -12.26 -1.17 0.50
CA ALA A 281 -11.00 -1.80 0.89
C ALA A 281 -11.00 -3.31 0.54
N ARG A 282 -12.11 -4.01 0.78
CA ARG A 282 -12.24 -5.43 0.41
C ARG A 282 -12.20 -5.62 -1.10
N ALA A 283 -12.91 -4.77 -1.85
CA ALA A 283 -12.93 -4.82 -3.32
C ALA A 283 -11.54 -4.58 -3.90
N PHE A 284 -10.82 -3.58 -3.38
CA PHE A 284 -9.44 -3.30 -3.82
C PHE A 284 -8.49 -4.47 -3.51
N ALA A 285 -8.57 -5.05 -2.30
CA ALA A 285 -7.78 -6.23 -1.95
C ALA A 285 -8.04 -7.40 -2.91
N SER A 286 -9.32 -7.69 -3.23
CA SER A 286 -9.69 -8.76 -4.15
C SER A 286 -9.28 -8.46 -5.60
N PHE A 287 -9.35 -7.20 -6.01
CA PHE A 287 -8.86 -6.76 -7.31
C PHE A 287 -7.34 -7.01 -7.44
N ILE A 288 -6.54 -6.55 -6.47
CA ILE A 288 -5.08 -6.77 -6.48
C ILE A 288 -4.76 -8.25 -6.45
N GLU A 289 -5.43 -9.04 -5.61
CA GLU A 289 -5.26 -10.50 -5.54
C GLU A 289 -5.49 -11.16 -6.92
N THR A 290 -6.59 -10.82 -7.59
CA THR A 290 -6.92 -11.33 -8.94
C THR A 290 -5.86 -10.91 -9.96
N GLN A 291 -5.48 -9.64 -9.97
CA GLN A 291 -4.50 -9.11 -10.92
C GLN A 291 -3.09 -9.69 -10.71
N MET A 292 -2.72 -10.00 -9.48
CA MET A 292 -1.44 -10.64 -9.18
C MET A 292 -1.44 -12.13 -9.48
N SER A 293 -2.57 -12.80 -9.37
CA SER A 293 -2.71 -14.20 -9.75
C SER A 293 -2.64 -14.41 -11.28
N ILE A 294 -3.20 -13.49 -12.06
CA ILE A 294 -3.14 -13.52 -13.53
C ILE A 294 -1.72 -13.21 -14.02
N GLY A 295 -1.04 -12.23 -13.40
CA GLY A 295 0.35 -11.85 -13.73
C GLY A 295 1.42 -12.79 -13.17
N GLY A 296 1.07 -13.68 -12.24
CA GLY A 296 1.98 -14.65 -11.61
C GLY A 296 2.17 -15.95 -12.38
N ASN A 297 1.43 -16.15 -13.48
CA ASN A 297 1.62 -17.29 -14.37
C ASN A 297 2.61 -16.94 -15.51
N MET A 298 3.83 -16.49 -15.15
CA MET A 298 4.94 -16.66 -16.11
C MET A 298 5.15 -18.16 -16.28
N PRO A 299 5.15 -18.68 -17.51
CA PRO A 299 5.34 -20.10 -17.75
C PRO A 299 6.65 -20.52 -17.07
N SER A 300 6.56 -21.52 -16.19
CA SER A 300 7.76 -22.26 -15.80
C SER A 300 8.44 -22.65 -17.11
N VAL A 301 9.66 -22.14 -17.33
CA VAL A 301 10.51 -22.64 -18.38
C VAL A 301 10.65 -24.16 -18.10
N ARG A 302 9.82 -24.93 -18.77
CA ARG A 302 10.06 -26.37 -18.97
C ARG A 302 11.02 -26.43 -20.13
N GLU A 303 12.18 -27.06 -19.84
CA GLU A 303 13.26 -27.54 -20.73
C GLU A 303 14.11 -26.47 -21.44
#